data_b871d1dd21574846f971623c09d128ff
#
_entry.id   b871d1dd21574846f971623c09d128ff
#
_cell.length_a   1.000
_cell.length_b   1.000
_cell.length_c   1.000
_cell.angle_alpha   90.00
_cell.angle_beta   90.00
_cell.angle_gamma   90.00
#
_symmetry.space_group_name_H-M   'P 1'
#
loop_
_entity.id
_entity.type
_entity.pdbx_description
1 polymer ?
#
loop_
_entity_poly.entity_id
_entity_poly.type
_entity_poly.pdbx_seq_one_letter_code
_entity_poly.pdbx_strand_id
1 'polypeptide(L)' 'MAYVAVDKNGDEFIYESKPYRLQNYWYICDNYFVELPKGSVEKLLGRKLSWKDEPVELKEE' A
#
# COMPACT_ATOMS: atom_id res chain seq x y z
N MET A 1 9.15 8.74 -3.76
CA MET A 1 7.82 8.46 -4.30
C MET A 1 7.05 7.59 -3.33
N ALA A 2 5.74 7.70 -3.33
CA ALA A 2 4.93 6.94 -2.39
C ALA A 2 4.56 5.58 -2.98
N TYR A 3 4.25 4.65 -2.10
CA TYR A 3 3.81 3.31 -2.47
C TYR A 3 2.49 3.03 -1.78
N VAL A 4 1.62 2.25 -2.43
CA VAL A 4 0.39 1.78 -1.81
C VAL A 4 0.40 0.26 -1.77
N ALA A 5 -0.17 -0.29 -0.71
CA ALA A 5 -0.27 -1.73 -0.54
C ALA A 5 -1.46 -2.05 0.35
N VAL A 6 -1.89 -3.30 0.29
CA VAL A 6 -3.06 -3.77 1.04
C VAL A 6 -2.63 -4.90 1.95
N ASP A 7 -3.03 -4.84 3.21
CA ASP A 7 -2.73 -5.87 4.20
C ASP A 7 -3.55 -7.13 3.95
N LYS A 8 -3.17 -8.19 4.64
CA LYS A 8 -3.86 -9.46 4.50
C LYS A 8 -5.33 -9.36 4.88
N ASN A 9 -5.66 -8.46 5.82
CA ASN A 9 -7.05 -8.26 6.24
C ASN A 9 -7.81 -7.24 5.40
N GLY A 10 -7.19 -6.72 4.35
CA GLY A 10 -7.85 -5.80 3.44
C GLY A 10 -7.66 -4.33 3.74
N ASP A 11 -6.91 -3.98 4.78
CA ASP A 11 -6.64 -2.58 5.09
C ASP A 11 -5.66 -2.01 4.07
N GLU A 12 -5.91 -0.75 3.68
CA GLU A 12 -5.14 -0.07 2.64
C GLU A 12 -4.25 0.98 3.27
N PHE A 13 -3.02 1.06 2.77
CA PHE A 13 -2.04 2.00 3.31
C PHE A 13 -1.25 2.66 2.21
N ILE A 14 -0.77 3.88 2.51
CA ILE A 14 0.19 4.56 1.67
C ILE A 14 1.49 4.72 2.47
N TYR A 15 2.60 4.42 1.83
CA TYR A 15 3.93 4.42 2.45
C TYR A 15 4.85 5.37 1.71
N GLU A 16 5.75 6.01 2.44
CA GLU A 16 6.75 6.86 1.80
C GLU A 16 7.84 6.02 1.14
N SER A 17 8.22 4.91 1.76
CA SER A 17 9.23 4.00 1.22
C SER A 17 8.59 2.68 0.87
N LYS A 18 9.25 1.88 0.03
CA LYS A 18 8.71 0.60 -0.38
C LYS A 18 8.61 -0.33 0.82
N PRO A 19 7.42 -0.84 1.14
CA PRO A 19 7.28 -1.77 2.25
C PRO A 19 7.71 -3.17 1.86
N TYR A 20 7.96 -4.00 2.87
CA TYR A 20 8.34 -5.40 2.69
C TYR A 20 7.25 -6.29 3.23
N ARG A 21 7.00 -7.42 2.54
CA ARG A 21 5.96 -8.35 2.95
C ARG A 21 6.43 -9.16 4.15
N LEU A 22 5.63 -9.17 5.20
CA LEU A 22 5.79 -10.10 6.30
C LEU A 22 4.63 -11.09 6.27
N GLN A 23 4.40 -11.81 7.35
CA GLN A 23 3.39 -12.87 7.34
C GLN A 23 1.99 -12.35 7.14
N ASN A 24 1.63 -11.25 7.82
CA ASN A 24 0.27 -10.75 7.82
C ASN A 24 0.16 -9.28 7.47
N TYR A 25 1.28 -8.58 7.27
CA TYR A 25 1.25 -7.14 7.05
C TYR A 25 2.50 -6.70 6.33
N TRP A 26 2.51 -5.43 5.92
CA TRP A 26 3.66 -4.81 5.26
C TRP A 26 4.50 -4.08 6.30
N TYR A 27 5.80 -4.22 6.21
CA TYR A 27 6.76 -3.62 7.14
C TYR A 27 7.57 -2.55 6.43
N ILE A 28 7.78 -1.41 7.12
CA ILE A 28 8.69 -0.37 6.65
C ILE A 28 9.59 0.02 7.81
N CYS A 29 10.81 0.47 7.45
CA CYS A 29 11.79 0.82 8.47
C CYS A 29 11.56 2.20 9.06
N ASP A 30 10.98 3.12 8.29
CA ASP A 30 10.90 4.52 8.69
C ASP A 30 9.57 4.90 9.35
N ASN A 31 8.61 4.02 9.37
CA ASN A 31 7.30 4.25 9.98
C ASN A 31 6.53 5.43 9.37
N TYR A 32 6.88 5.86 8.18
CA TYR A 32 6.15 6.93 7.50
C TYR A 32 5.08 6.31 6.61
N PHE A 33 3.91 6.10 7.19
CA PHE A 33 2.78 5.54 6.47
C PHE A 33 1.48 6.03 7.08
N VAL A 34 0.42 5.98 6.28
CA VAL A 34 -0.91 6.41 6.69
C VAL A 34 -1.91 5.37 6.20
N GLU A 35 -2.87 5.03 7.04
CA GLU A 35 -3.96 4.16 6.64
C GLU A 35 -4.95 4.96 5.79
N LEU A 36 -5.43 4.34 4.71
CA LEU A 36 -6.38 4.96 3.78
C LEU A 36 -7.76 4.36 3.97
N PRO A 37 -8.81 5.16 3.72
CA PRO A 37 -10.16 4.58 3.70
C PRO A 37 -10.25 3.51 2.63
N LYS A 38 -11.12 2.53 2.86
CA LYS A 38 -11.30 1.44 1.91
C LYS A 38 -11.80 1.99 0.59
N GLY A 39 -11.24 1.45 -0.50
CA GLY A 39 -11.54 1.92 -1.84
C GLY A 39 -10.59 2.98 -2.36
N SER A 40 -9.71 3.52 -1.51
CA SER A 40 -8.80 4.57 -1.93
C SER A 40 -7.80 4.07 -2.96
N VAL A 41 -7.27 2.87 -2.76
CA VAL A 41 -6.26 2.34 -3.69
C VAL A 41 -6.87 2.12 -5.06
N GLU A 42 -8.10 1.62 -5.12
CA GLU A 42 -8.77 1.43 -6.41
C GLU A 42 -8.96 2.76 -7.13
N LYS A 43 -9.32 3.80 -6.39
CA LYS A 43 -9.47 5.12 -7.00
C LYS A 43 -8.13 5.66 -7.52
N LEU A 44 -7.05 5.42 -6.78
CA LEU A 44 -5.74 5.92 -7.18
C LEU A 44 -5.17 5.16 -8.37
N LEU A 45 -5.37 3.85 -8.40
CA LEU A 45 -4.72 3.00 -9.40
C LEU A 45 -5.64 2.66 -10.57
N GLY A 46 -6.95 2.86 -10.42
CA GLY A 46 -7.90 2.41 -11.43
C GLY A 46 -8.13 0.92 -11.42
N ARG A 47 -7.64 0.22 -10.41
CA ARG A 47 -7.86 -1.22 -10.24
C ARG A 47 -7.71 -1.58 -8.78
N LYS A 48 -8.27 -2.72 -8.41
CA LYS A 48 -8.17 -3.21 -7.04
C LYS A 48 -6.80 -3.82 -6.80
N LEU A 49 -6.32 -3.66 -5.58
CA LEU A 49 -5.09 -4.26 -5.12
C LEU A 49 -5.42 -5.18 -3.96
N SER A 50 -4.71 -6.30 -3.84
CA SER A 50 -4.95 -7.25 -2.77
C SER A 50 -3.65 -7.53 -2.02
N TRP A 51 -3.78 -8.29 -0.93
CA TRP A 51 -2.61 -8.70 -0.15
C TRP A 51 -1.60 -9.46 -1.00
N LYS A 52 -2.07 -10.18 -2.02
CA LYS A 52 -1.18 -10.98 -2.86
C LYS A 52 -0.39 -10.14 -3.85
N ASP A 53 -0.79 -8.89 -4.06
CA ASP A 53 -0.10 -8.02 -5.00
C ASP A 53 1.06 -7.32 -4.34
N GLU A 54 2.09 -7.01 -5.13
CA GLU A 54 3.22 -6.24 -4.65
C GLU A 54 2.83 -4.78 -4.48
N PRO A 55 3.56 -4.02 -3.63
CA PRO A 55 3.29 -2.60 -3.52
C PRO A 55 3.44 -1.90 -4.86
N VAL A 56 2.59 -0.93 -5.10
CA VAL A 56 2.59 -0.18 -6.35
C VAL A 56 3.11 1.21 -6.08
N GLU A 57 4.12 1.61 -6.83
CA GLU A 57 4.68 2.95 -6.71
C GLU A 57 3.77 3.96 -7.37
N LEU A 58 3.47 5.05 -6.65
CA LEU A 58 2.72 6.17 -7.20
C LEU A 58 3.71 7.13 -7.84
N LYS A 59 3.57 7.33 -9.15
CA LYS A 59 4.49 8.18 -9.89
C LYS A 59 3.82 9.49 -10.22
N GLU A 60 4.61 10.57 -10.13
CA GLU A 60 4.13 11.87 -10.54
C GLU A 60 4.26 12.01 -12.05
N GLU A 61 3.32 12.71 -12.64
CA GLU A 61 3.35 12.99 -14.07
C GLU A 61 4.04 14.29 -14.35
#